data_2ae841e74e1d1a9c4606ebd20571f04e
#
_entry.id   2ae841e74e1d1a9c4606ebd20571f04e
#
_cell.length_a   1.000
_cell.length_b   1.000
_cell.length_c   1.000
_cell.angle_alpha   90.00
_cell.angle_beta   90.00
_cell.angle_gamma   90.00
#
_symmetry.space_group_name_H-M   'P 1'
#
loop_
_entity.id
_entity.type
_entity.pdbx_description
1 polymer ?
#
loop_
_entity_poly.entity_id
_entity_poly.type
_entity_poly.pdbx_seq_one_letter_code
_entity_poly.pdbx_strand_id
1 'polypeptide(L)'
;GGRKLKKFLAFFLVLLVGVYFGVGWFAYGQAASVPCDVWYEEANNTPSNWSLGTKADWDPSDYFISSYEEVTILADDGEIELNSWWVENDLSQPTIILLHGVTSSKFSPDILLPMGMFNKSGFNVLAIDFRDHGESTCEDGFYTAGQDETDDVVAAISWLKDKGVKSSNIGLYGSSLGGLVALMTPAKSDDFGSIAVIDPPVDFKTLVREEMAYQGLPTFLWEPIYHYAGTVSYTHLTLPTIPTV
;
A
#
# COMPACT_ATOMS: atom_id res chain seq x y z
N GLY A 1 42.60 25.32 28.91
CA GLY A 1 41.91 24.00 28.70
C GLY A 1 40.50 24.09 28.23
N GLY A 2 39.66 25.05 28.70
CA GLY A 2 38.22 25.07 28.48
C GLY A 2 37.77 25.26 27.02
N ARG A 3 38.52 26.00 26.21
CA ARG A 3 38.13 26.24 24.78
C ARG A 3 38.36 25.00 23.91
N LYS A 4 39.39 24.18 24.20
CA LYS A 4 39.61 22.92 23.50
C LYS A 4 38.55 21.86 23.87
N LEU A 5 38.18 21.79 25.15
CA LEU A 5 37.12 20.92 25.61
C LEU A 5 35.76 21.26 24.99
N LYS A 6 35.39 22.55 24.92
CA LYS A 6 34.14 22.98 24.25
C LYS A 6 34.12 22.60 22.78
N LYS A 7 35.23 22.78 22.03
CA LYS A 7 35.33 22.36 20.65
C LYS A 7 35.20 20.84 20.47
N PHE A 8 35.84 20.06 21.37
CA PHE A 8 35.73 18.61 21.37
C PHE A 8 34.30 18.15 21.65
N LEU A 9 33.63 18.73 22.66
CA LEU A 9 32.24 18.42 22.98
C LEU A 9 31.30 18.79 21.84
N ALA A 10 31.50 19.95 21.19
CA ALA A 10 30.71 20.35 20.03
C ALA A 10 30.90 19.39 18.85
N PHE A 11 32.14 18.99 18.55
CA PHE A 11 32.42 18.01 17.50
C PHE A 11 31.78 16.65 17.81
N PHE A 12 31.89 16.19 19.06
CA PHE A 12 31.30 14.93 19.47
C PHE A 12 29.76 14.95 19.38
N LEU A 13 29.13 16.07 19.76
CA LEU A 13 27.69 16.26 19.61
C LEU A 13 27.25 16.21 18.14
N VAL A 14 27.97 16.89 17.24
CA VAL A 14 27.69 16.86 15.80
C VAL A 14 27.84 15.43 15.25
N LEU A 15 28.85 14.70 15.71
CA LEU A 15 29.05 13.30 15.33
C LEU A 15 27.88 12.43 15.79
N LEU A 16 27.42 12.56 17.03
CA LEU A 16 26.29 11.81 17.57
C LEU A 16 25.00 12.10 16.81
N VAL A 17 24.74 13.37 16.48
CA VAL A 17 23.59 13.77 15.65
C VAL A 17 23.70 13.16 14.25
N GLY A 18 24.88 13.19 13.64
CA GLY A 18 25.11 12.59 12.33
C GLY A 18 24.88 11.07 12.34
N VAL A 19 25.36 10.37 13.36
CA VAL A 19 25.12 8.93 13.53
C VAL A 19 23.65 8.64 13.75
N TYR A 20 22.96 9.44 14.57
CA TYR A 20 21.53 9.30 14.84
C TYR A 20 20.70 9.36 13.56
N PHE A 21 20.88 10.40 12.73
CA PHE A 21 20.17 10.53 11.47
C PHE A 21 20.63 9.51 10.42
N GLY A 22 21.91 9.13 10.41
CA GLY A 22 22.43 8.09 9.53
C GLY A 22 21.81 6.72 9.79
N VAL A 23 21.63 6.36 11.07
CA VAL A 23 20.89 5.15 11.45
C VAL A 23 19.43 5.23 11.04
N GLY A 24 18.77 6.37 11.26
CA GLY A 24 17.40 6.61 10.84
C GLY A 24 17.22 6.47 9.33
N TRP A 25 18.09 7.09 8.55
CA TRP A 25 18.09 7.01 7.09
C TRP A 25 18.25 5.56 6.59
N PHE A 26 19.26 4.85 7.11
CA PHE A 26 19.51 3.46 6.71
C PHE A 26 18.33 2.56 7.03
N ALA A 27 17.80 2.65 8.26
CA ALA A 27 16.70 1.79 8.69
C ALA A 27 15.38 2.13 7.97
N TYR A 28 15.11 3.42 7.70
CA TYR A 28 13.98 3.85 6.88
C TYR A 28 14.08 3.27 5.47
N GLY A 29 15.24 3.40 4.83
CA GLY A 29 15.47 2.84 3.50
C GLY A 29 15.22 1.33 3.44
N GLN A 30 15.55 0.58 4.50
CA GLN A 30 15.23 -0.85 4.56
C GLN A 30 13.75 -1.14 4.79
N ALA A 31 13.07 -0.30 5.58
CA ALA A 31 11.66 -0.51 5.94
C ALA A 31 10.68 -0.04 4.86
N ALA A 32 11.02 1.03 4.13
CA ALA A 32 10.15 1.64 3.12
C ALA A 32 10.42 1.13 1.68
N SER A 33 11.54 0.44 1.47
CA SER A 33 11.85 -0.13 0.15
C SER A 33 10.91 -1.28 -0.18
N VAL A 34 10.38 -1.25 -1.41
CA VAL A 34 9.56 -2.33 -1.96
C VAL A 34 10.17 -2.80 -3.28
N PRO A 35 10.05 -4.11 -3.59
CA PRO A 35 10.47 -4.60 -4.91
C PRO A 35 9.46 -4.09 -5.96
N CYS A 36 9.97 -3.48 -7.02
CA CYS A 36 9.17 -3.09 -8.18
C CYS A 36 8.84 -4.30 -9.06
N ASP A 37 8.48 -5.41 -8.45
CA ASP A 37 8.29 -6.68 -9.15
C ASP A 37 7.21 -7.53 -8.48
N VAL A 38 6.68 -8.48 -9.23
CA VAL A 38 5.80 -9.52 -8.68
C VAL A 38 6.66 -10.53 -7.93
N TRP A 39 6.20 -10.97 -6.76
CA TRP A 39 6.87 -12.04 -6.03
C TRP A 39 6.95 -13.32 -6.89
N TYR A 40 8.14 -13.89 -7.04
CA TYR A 40 8.41 -14.96 -8.02
C TYR A 40 7.50 -16.20 -7.85
N GLU A 41 7.05 -16.51 -6.63
CA GLU A 41 6.13 -17.61 -6.35
C GLU A 41 4.70 -17.32 -6.83
N GLU A 42 4.35 -16.05 -6.99
CA GLU A 42 3.03 -15.57 -7.39
C GLU A 42 2.97 -15.15 -8.87
N ALA A 43 4.13 -15.02 -9.54
CA ALA A 43 4.24 -14.51 -10.90
C ALA A 43 3.44 -15.28 -11.98
N ASN A 44 3.03 -16.51 -11.69
CA ASN A 44 2.18 -17.30 -12.57
C ASN A 44 0.70 -17.29 -12.18
N ASN A 45 0.35 -16.60 -11.08
CA ASN A 45 -1.03 -16.46 -10.66
C ASN A 45 -1.77 -15.52 -11.60
N THR A 46 -2.99 -15.89 -11.93
CA THR A 46 -3.93 -15.05 -12.69
C THR A 46 -5.33 -15.25 -12.12
N PRO A 47 -6.29 -14.37 -12.38
CA PRO A 47 -7.66 -14.60 -11.93
C PRO A 47 -8.24 -15.96 -12.35
N SER A 48 -7.80 -16.51 -13.48
CA SER A 48 -8.28 -17.80 -14.00
C SER A 48 -7.54 -19.03 -13.47
N ASN A 49 -6.36 -18.84 -12.85
CA ASN A 49 -5.56 -19.93 -12.32
C ASN A 49 -4.54 -19.40 -11.28
N TRP A 50 -4.72 -19.76 -10.03
CA TRP A 50 -3.83 -19.35 -8.96
C TRP A 50 -3.77 -20.41 -7.85
N SER A 51 -2.74 -20.34 -7.03
CA SER A 51 -2.54 -21.25 -5.90
C SER A 51 -2.16 -20.49 -4.65
N LEU A 52 -2.43 -21.10 -3.50
CA LEU A 52 -2.00 -20.60 -2.19
C LEU A 52 -0.52 -20.92 -1.90
N GLY A 53 0.18 -21.54 -2.86
CA GLY A 53 1.53 -22.04 -2.68
C GLY A 53 1.56 -23.11 -1.59
N THR A 54 2.56 -23.03 -0.70
CA THR A 54 2.72 -23.97 0.42
C THR A 54 1.88 -23.59 1.65
N LYS A 55 1.09 -22.50 1.58
CA LYS A 55 0.40 -21.92 2.75
C LYS A 55 -0.84 -22.70 3.19
N ALA A 56 -1.48 -23.46 2.30
CA ALA A 56 -2.66 -24.26 2.67
C ALA A 56 -2.92 -25.40 1.68
N ASP A 57 -3.42 -26.49 2.23
CA ASP A 57 -3.88 -27.70 1.49
C ASP A 57 -5.36 -27.51 1.09
N TRP A 58 -5.65 -26.43 0.33
CA TRP A 58 -7.00 -26.09 -0.10
C TRP A 58 -7.02 -25.76 -1.58
N ASP A 59 -8.03 -26.23 -2.29
CA ASP A 59 -8.22 -25.99 -3.73
C ASP A 59 -9.05 -24.71 -3.94
N PRO A 60 -8.43 -23.63 -4.50
CA PRO A 60 -9.11 -22.37 -4.74
C PRO A 60 -9.96 -22.35 -6.04
N SER A 61 -10.03 -23.43 -6.81
CA SER A 61 -10.62 -23.45 -8.15
C SER A 61 -12.08 -22.98 -8.22
N ASP A 62 -12.82 -23.10 -7.11
CA ASP A 62 -14.18 -22.56 -6.99
C ASP A 62 -14.27 -21.02 -7.13
N TYR A 63 -13.13 -20.34 -7.01
CA TYR A 63 -13.00 -18.87 -7.07
C TYR A 63 -12.23 -18.38 -8.29
N PHE A 64 -11.93 -19.27 -9.25
CA PHE A 64 -11.31 -18.88 -10.50
C PHE A 64 -12.29 -18.09 -11.38
N ILE A 65 -11.76 -17.06 -12.04
CA ILE A 65 -12.50 -16.18 -12.93
C ILE A 65 -11.97 -16.39 -14.35
N SER A 66 -12.78 -16.97 -15.21
CA SER A 66 -12.39 -17.34 -16.56
C SER A 66 -12.32 -16.18 -17.55
N SER A 67 -12.98 -15.07 -17.24
CA SER A 67 -13.04 -13.88 -18.11
C SER A 67 -12.69 -12.63 -17.30
N TYR A 68 -11.59 -11.99 -17.65
CA TYR A 68 -11.11 -10.72 -17.09
C TYR A 68 -10.35 -9.96 -18.16
N GLU A 69 -10.17 -8.67 -17.96
CA GLU A 69 -9.37 -7.80 -18.82
C GLU A 69 -8.15 -7.27 -18.05
N GLU A 70 -7.02 -7.21 -18.72
CA GLU A 70 -5.86 -6.44 -18.24
C GLU A 70 -6.06 -5.00 -18.72
N VAL A 71 -6.01 -4.07 -17.78
CA VAL A 71 -6.21 -2.65 -18.04
C VAL A 71 -5.11 -1.82 -17.42
N THR A 72 -4.74 -0.73 -18.09
CA THR A 72 -3.81 0.26 -17.57
C THR A 72 -4.60 1.50 -17.18
N ILE A 73 -4.43 1.95 -15.93
CA ILE A 73 -5.03 3.16 -15.41
C ILE A 73 -3.92 4.19 -15.24
N LEU A 74 -4.15 5.40 -15.73
CA LEU A 74 -3.18 6.49 -15.64
C LEU A 74 -3.46 7.32 -14.38
N ALA A 75 -2.45 7.48 -13.55
CA ALA A 75 -2.42 8.37 -12.39
C ALA A 75 -1.38 9.49 -12.59
N ASP A 76 -1.43 10.53 -11.79
CA ASP A 76 -0.51 11.66 -11.79
C ASP A 76 -0.30 12.27 -13.20
N ASP A 77 -1.41 12.69 -13.82
CA ASP A 77 -1.44 13.25 -15.20
C ASP A 77 -0.81 12.33 -16.28
N GLY A 78 -0.75 11.01 -15.99
CA GLY A 78 -0.23 9.99 -16.91
C GLY A 78 1.25 9.65 -16.72
N GLU A 79 1.88 10.12 -15.66
CA GLU A 79 3.26 9.73 -15.32
C GLU A 79 3.34 8.34 -14.71
N ILE A 80 2.27 7.90 -14.03
CA ILE A 80 2.16 6.60 -13.38
C ILE A 80 1.15 5.73 -14.13
N GLU A 81 1.57 4.56 -14.57
CA GLU A 81 0.73 3.52 -15.17
C GLU A 81 0.45 2.43 -14.13
N LEU A 82 -0.82 2.29 -13.72
CA LEU A 82 -1.26 1.24 -12.81
C LEU A 82 -1.74 0.04 -13.62
N ASN A 83 -1.05 -1.07 -13.51
CA ASN A 83 -1.48 -2.32 -14.12
C ASN A 83 -2.58 -2.96 -13.27
N SER A 84 -3.67 -3.36 -13.88
CA SER A 84 -4.88 -3.76 -13.16
C SER A 84 -5.61 -4.89 -13.86
N TRP A 85 -6.36 -5.68 -13.09
CA TRP A 85 -7.32 -6.65 -13.62
C TRP A 85 -8.74 -6.17 -13.41
N TRP A 86 -9.51 -6.12 -14.49
CA TRP A 86 -10.90 -5.74 -14.49
C TRP A 86 -11.79 -6.94 -14.78
N VAL A 87 -12.81 -7.16 -13.94
CA VAL A 87 -13.85 -8.15 -14.12
C VAL A 87 -15.20 -7.46 -14.13
N GLU A 88 -15.84 -7.46 -15.28
CA GLU A 88 -17.17 -6.90 -15.47
C GLU A 88 -18.23 -8.01 -15.52
N ASN A 89 -19.19 -7.96 -14.62
CA ASN A 89 -20.41 -8.75 -14.70
C ASN A 89 -21.56 -7.94 -15.32
N ASP A 90 -21.86 -6.80 -14.70
CA ASP A 90 -22.89 -5.86 -15.12
C ASP A 90 -22.57 -4.50 -14.49
N LEU A 91 -22.40 -3.45 -15.28
CA LEU A 91 -22.07 -2.09 -14.78
C LEU A 91 -23.15 -1.50 -13.87
N SER A 92 -24.38 -2.06 -13.87
CA SER A 92 -25.42 -1.67 -12.92
C SER A 92 -25.17 -2.19 -11.50
N GLN A 93 -24.36 -3.24 -11.36
CA GLN A 93 -23.99 -3.84 -10.08
C GLN A 93 -22.86 -3.05 -9.38
N PRO A 94 -22.74 -3.15 -8.05
CA PRO A 94 -21.62 -2.54 -7.34
C PRO A 94 -20.27 -3.08 -7.81
N THR A 95 -19.28 -2.21 -7.75
CA THR A 95 -17.88 -2.51 -8.12
C THR A 95 -16.99 -2.39 -6.89
N ILE A 96 -16.13 -3.36 -6.68
CA ILE A 96 -15.13 -3.36 -5.58
C ILE A 96 -13.74 -3.14 -6.16
N ILE A 97 -13.05 -2.12 -5.66
CA ILE A 97 -11.61 -1.93 -5.90
C ILE A 97 -10.85 -2.71 -4.82
N LEU A 98 -9.96 -3.62 -5.24
CA LEU A 98 -9.13 -4.41 -4.36
C LEU A 98 -7.74 -3.80 -4.24
N LEU A 99 -7.29 -3.58 -3.01
CA LEU A 99 -6.07 -2.87 -2.63
C LEU A 99 -5.18 -3.80 -1.81
N HIS A 100 -4.00 -4.14 -2.35
CA HIS A 100 -3.08 -5.09 -1.76
C HIS A 100 -2.24 -4.49 -0.62
N GLY A 101 -1.57 -5.34 0.15
CA GLY A 101 -0.62 -4.95 1.20
C GLY A 101 0.75 -4.51 0.65
N VAL A 102 1.60 -3.98 1.53
CA VAL A 102 3.00 -3.67 1.20
C VAL A 102 3.74 -4.94 0.76
N THR A 103 4.66 -4.83 -0.19
CA THR A 103 5.40 -5.95 -0.79
C THR A 103 4.53 -7.05 -1.42
N SER A 104 3.28 -6.75 -1.71
CA SER A 104 2.30 -7.62 -2.36
C SER A 104 1.91 -7.05 -3.73
N SER A 105 0.98 -7.68 -4.42
CA SER A 105 0.48 -7.26 -5.72
C SER A 105 -0.91 -7.85 -5.99
N LYS A 106 -1.53 -7.50 -7.12
CA LYS A 106 -2.78 -8.14 -7.59
C LYS A 106 -2.65 -9.66 -7.78
N PHE A 107 -1.42 -10.17 -7.95
CA PHE A 107 -1.12 -11.60 -8.12
C PHE A 107 -1.20 -12.40 -6.82
N SER A 108 -1.27 -11.72 -5.68
CA SER A 108 -1.32 -12.41 -4.39
C SER A 108 -2.65 -13.12 -4.17
N PRO A 109 -2.62 -14.33 -3.57
CA PRO A 109 -3.84 -15.02 -3.13
C PRO A 109 -4.71 -14.16 -2.20
N ASP A 110 -4.12 -13.22 -1.45
CA ASP A 110 -4.83 -12.28 -0.57
C ASP A 110 -5.71 -11.29 -1.36
N ILE A 111 -5.47 -11.13 -2.66
CA ILE A 111 -6.29 -10.36 -3.60
C ILE A 111 -7.15 -11.27 -4.46
N LEU A 112 -6.59 -12.37 -4.97
CA LEU A 112 -7.30 -13.26 -5.89
C LEU A 112 -8.48 -13.99 -5.24
N LEU A 113 -8.36 -14.36 -3.96
CA LEU A 113 -9.46 -14.98 -3.23
C LEU A 113 -10.64 -14.00 -3.02
N PRO A 114 -10.47 -12.82 -2.44
CA PRO A 114 -11.55 -11.82 -2.40
C PRO A 114 -12.10 -11.47 -3.79
N MET A 115 -11.24 -11.37 -4.82
CA MET A 115 -11.65 -11.12 -6.20
C MET A 115 -12.66 -12.15 -6.67
N GLY A 116 -12.34 -13.45 -6.50
CA GLY A 116 -13.24 -14.55 -6.83
C GLY A 116 -14.52 -14.56 -5.99
N MET A 117 -14.42 -14.24 -4.69
CA MET A 117 -15.59 -14.19 -3.78
C MET A 117 -16.55 -13.06 -4.17
N PHE A 118 -16.07 -11.87 -4.45
CA PHE A 118 -16.88 -10.74 -4.89
C PHE A 118 -17.49 -11.02 -6.27
N ASN A 119 -16.70 -11.53 -7.23
CA ASN A 119 -17.20 -11.86 -8.55
C ASN A 119 -18.33 -12.92 -8.49
N LYS A 120 -18.14 -13.99 -7.71
CA LYS A 120 -19.15 -15.04 -7.49
C LYS A 120 -20.42 -14.50 -6.83
N SER A 121 -20.30 -13.40 -6.09
CA SER A 121 -21.43 -12.70 -5.47
C SER A 121 -22.09 -11.67 -6.39
N GLY A 122 -21.65 -11.56 -7.65
CA GLY A 122 -22.24 -10.70 -8.68
C GLY A 122 -21.66 -9.27 -8.76
N PHE A 123 -20.61 -8.97 -7.98
CA PHE A 123 -19.95 -7.67 -8.06
C PHE A 123 -19.02 -7.59 -9.28
N ASN A 124 -18.86 -6.39 -9.84
CA ASN A 124 -17.69 -6.09 -10.66
C ASN A 124 -16.47 -5.92 -9.75
N VAL A 125 -15.30 -6.25 -10.25
CA VAL A 125 -14.06 -6.18 -9.44
C VAL A 125 -12.95 -5.55 -10.24
N LEU A 126 -12.23 -4.61 -9.62
CA LEU A 126 -11.01 -4.01 -10.12
C LEU A 126 -9.88 -4.28 -9.12
N ALA A 127 -8.90 -5.11 -9.48
CA ALA A 127 -7.71 -5.34 -8.70
C ALA A 127 -6.56 -4.54 -9.29
N ILE A 128 -5.98 -3.61 -8.55
CA ILE A 128 -4.88 -2.76 -9.00
C ILE A 128 -3.56 -3.20 -8.37
N ASP A 129 -2.46 -3.05 -9.09
CA ASP A 129 -1.13 -2.91 -8.49
C ASP A 129 -0.91 -1.42 -8.17
N PHE A 130 -0.52 -1.11 -6.94
CA PHE A 130 -0.05 0.24 -6.61
C PHE A 130 1.24 0.58 -7.35
N ARG A 131 1.58 1.86 -7.48
CA ARG A 131 2.93 2.28 -7.90
C ARG A 131 4.00 1.54 -7.10
N ASP A 132 5.15 1.33 -7.69
CA ASP A 132 6.29 0.60 -7.11
C ASP A 132 6.02 -0.87 -6.75
N HIS A 133 4.86 -1.41 -7.13
CA HIS A 133 4.47 -2.79 -6.87
C HIS A 133 4.02 -3.51 -8.14
N GLY A 134 4.24 -4.83 -8.16
CA GLY A 134 3.73 -5.71 -9.22
C GLY A 134 4.20 -5.32 -10.61
N GLU A 135 3.24 -5.05 -11.51
CA GLU A 135 3.50 -4.65 -12.89
C GLU A 135 3.22 -3.15 -13.15
N SER A 136 2.93 -2.38 -12.11
CA SER A 136 2.74 -0.92 -12.21
C SER A 136 4.07 -0.19 -12.35
N THR A 137 4.02 1.10 -12.68
CA THR A 137 5.22 1.93 -12.78
C THR A 137 6.06 1.84 -11.52
N CYS A 138 7.33 1.49 -11.68
CA CYS A 138 8.34 1.62 -10.66
C CYS A 138 8.85 3.06 -10.67
N GLU A 139 8.41 3.89 -9.73
CA GLU A 139 8.78 5.31 -9.63
C GLU A 139 10.13 5.47 -8.93
N ASP A 140 10.24 5.00 -7.69
CA ASP A 140 11.47 5.10 -6.91
C ASP A 140 11.77 3.89 -6.02
N GLY A 141 10.88 2.91 -5.97
CA GLY A 141 11.02 1.69 -5.18
C GLY A 141 10.74 1.86 -3.69
N PHE A 142 9.97 2.89 -3.31
CA PHE A 142 9.56 3.14 -1.93
C PHE A 142 8.05 3.32 -1.83
N TYR A 143 7.44 2.72 -0.82
CA TYR A 143 6.05 3.06 -0.49
C TYR A 143 5.98 4.24 0.48
N THR A 144 4.95 5.05 0.34
CA THR A 144 4.79 6.30 1.09
C THR A 144 3.83 6.20 2.28
N ALA A 145 3.54 4.96 2.73
CA ALA A 145 2.58 4.68 3.80
C ALA A 145 1.17 5.27 3.50
N GLY A 146 0.77 5.16 2.25
CA GLY A 146 -0.59 5.49 1.80
C GLY A 146 -0.76 6.86 1.16
N GLN A 147 0.27 7.70 1.06
CA GLN A 147 0.10 9.06 0.53
C GLN A 147 -0.05 9.07 -0.99
N ASP A 148 0.96 8.55 -1.69
CA ASP A 148 0.96 8.50 -3.14
C ASP A 148 0.07 7.35 -3.62
N GLU A 149 0.03 6.23 -2.89
CA GLU A 149 -0.88 5.12 -3.17
C GLU A 149 -2.37 5.53 -3.08
N THR A 150 -2.70 6.58 -2.32
CA THR A 150 -4.05 7.15 -2.31
C THR A 150 -4.40 7.82 -3.64
N ASP A 151 -3.43 8.43 -4.33
CA ASP A 151 -3.65 9.01 -5.66
C ASP A 151 -3.92 7.92 -6.71
N ASP A 152 -3.29 6.74 -6.55
CA ASP A 152 -3.59 5.56 -7.37
C ASP A 152 -5.05 5.12 -7.22
N VAL A 153 -5.58 5.12 -6.00
CA VAL A 153 -6.99 4.78 -5.74
C VAL A 153 -7.92 5.84 -6.34
N VAL A 154 -7.58 7.13 -6.22
CA VAL A 154 -8.37 8.23 -6.85
C VAL A 154 -8.40 8.07 -8.36
N ALA A 155 -7.28 7.71 -8.99
CA ALA A 155 -7.23 7.42 -10.42
C ALA A 155 -8.12 6.22 -10.79
N ALA A 156 -8.08 5.14 -10.00
CA ALA A 156 -8.93 3.96 -10.19
C ALA A 156 -10.42 4.29 -10.06
N ILE A 157 -10.80 5.12 -9.09
CA ILE A 157 -12.18 5.62 -8.92
C ILE A 157 -12.59 6.41 -10.15
N SER A 158 -11.74 7.33 -10.63
CA SER A 158 -12.03 8.15 -11.82
C SER A 158 -12.22 7.30 -13.06
N TRP A 159 -11.36 6.30 -13.26
CA TRP A 159 -11.47 5.35 -14.36
C TRP A 159 -12.81 4.57 -14.35
N LEU A 160 -13.26 4.13 -13.18
CA LEU A 160 -14.58 3.48 -13.05
C LEU A 160 -15.74 4.43 -13.35
N LYS A 161 -15.63 5.70 -12.94
CA LYS A 161 -16.65 6.73 -13.25
C LYS A 161 -16.72 7.00 -14.74
N ASP A 162 -15.58 7.02 -15.44
CA ASP A 162 -15.54 7.18 -16.90
C ASP A 162 -16.17 5.99 -17.63
N LYS A 163 -16.13 4.79 -17.04
CA LYS A 163 -16.89 3.62 -17.49
C LYS A 163 -18.40 3.69 -17.19
N GLY A 164 -18.85 4.69 -16.43
CA GLY A 164 -20.26 4.91 -16.08
C GLY A 164 -20.67 4.29 -14.74
N VAL A 165 -19.74 3.78 -13.93
CA VAL A 165 -20.02 3.31 -12.56
C VAL A 165 -20.35 4.50 -11.67
N LYS A 166 -21.47 4.44 -10.94
CA LYS A 166 -21.86 5.51 -10.01
C LYS A 166 -20.99 5.47 -8.77
N SER A 167 -20.60 6.63 -8.23
CA SER A 167 -19.81 6.73 -6.99
C SER A 167 -20.40 5.92 -5.84
N SER A 168 -21.73 5.95 -5.65
CA SER A 168 -22.42 5.15 -4.61
C SER A 168 -22.29 3.64 -4.77
N ASN A 169 -21.89 3.17 -5.94
CA ASN A 169 -21.73 1.75 -6.27
C ASN A 169 -20.24 1.32 -6.25
N ILE A 170 -19.32 2.22 -5.93
CA ILE A 170 -17.90 1.89 -5.79
C ILE A 170 -17.60 1.59 -4.32
N GLY A 171 -17.04 0.42 -4.04
CA GLY A 171 -16.54 0.04 -2.72
C GLY A 171 -15.02 -0.14 -2.76
N LEU A 172 -14.35 0.22 -1.67
CA LEU A 172 -12.93 -0.03 -1.47
C LEU A 172 -12.76 -1.21 -0.51
N TYR A 173 -11.95 -2.20 -0.89
CA TYR A 173 -11.56 -3.30 -0.02
C TYR A 173 -10.05 -3.40 0.01
N GLY A 174 -9.45 -3.33 1.20
CA GLY A 174 -8.01 -3.36 1.35
C GLY A 174 -7.54 -4.10 2.59
N SER A 175 -6.38 -4.73 2.48
CA SER A 175 -5.70 -5.36 3.61
C SER A 175 -4.35 -4.69 3.89
N SER A 176 -3.93 -4.61 5.16
CA SER A 176 -2.66 -4.01 5.57
C SER A 176 -2.49 -2.59 4.98
N LEU A 177 -1.45 -2.33 4.18
CA LEU A 177 -1.25 -1.05 3.47
C LEU A 177 -2.49 -0.66 2.65
N GLY A 178 -3.07 -1.58 1.86
CA GLY A 178 -4.28 -1.30 1.09
C GLY A 178 -5.47 -0.89 1.96
N GLY A 179 -5.55 -1.45 3.18
CA GLY A 179 -6.54 -1.03 4.18
C GLY A 179 -6.29 0.40 4.70
N LEU A 180 -5.03 0.76 4.93
CA LEU A 180 -4.64 2.12 5.32
C LEU A 180 -4.97 3.12 4.20
N VAL A 181 -4.58 2.80 2.96
CA VAL A 181 -4.87 3.60 1.77
C VAL A 181 -6.38 3.83 1.60
N ALA A 182 -7.19 2.76 1.74
CA ALA A 182 -8.64 2.88 1.68
C ALA A 182 -9.20 3.85 2.73
N LEU A 183 -8.67 3.82 3.97
CA LEU A 183 -9.05 4.75 5.05
C LEU A 183 -8.56 6.18 4.82
N MET A 184 -7.49 6.39 4.06
CA MET A 184 -6.97 7.71 3.72
C MET A 184 -7.67 8.33 2.50
N THR A 185 -8.24 7.52 1.62
CA THR A 185 -8.91 7.98 0.39
C THR A 185 -9.96 9.06 0.62
N PRO A 186 -10.80 9.05 1.71
CA PRO A 186 -11.78 10.11 1.97
C PRO A 186 -11.19 11.51 2.09
N ALA A 187 -9.88 11.65 2.36
CA ALA A 187 -9.21 12.95 2.41
C ALA A 187 -8.98 13.57 1.02
N LYS A 188 -8.97 12.74 -0.04
CA LYS A 188 -8.70 13.16 -1.43
C LYS A 188 -9.92 13.04 -2.34
N SER A 189 -10.83 12.10 -2.06
CA SER A 189 -12.04 11.87 -2.86
C SER A 189 -13.17 11.33 -2.00
N ASP A 190 -14.40 11.75 -2.27
CA ASP A 190 -15.65 11.23 -1.71
C ASP A 190 -16.49 10.48 -2.77
N ASP A 191 -15.92 10.20 -3.93
CA ASP A 191 -16.57 9.58 -5.08
C ASP A 191 -16.68 8.03 -4.97
N PHE A 192 -16.96 7.54 -3.78
CA PHE A 192 -17.23 6.12 -3.53
C PHE A 192 -18.25 5.94 -2.39
N GLY A 193 -18.81 4.73 -2.24
CA GLY A 193 -19.95 4.47 -1.33
C GLY A 193 -19.59 3.73 -0.05
N SER A 194 -18.50 2.97 -0.01
CA SER A 194 -18.18 2.11 1.13
C SER A 194 -16.69 1.75 1.22
N ILE A 195 -16.26 1.42 2.43
CA ILE A 195 -14.90 0.92 2.73
C ILE A 195 -15.02 -0.34 3.59
N ALA A 196 -14.25 -1.37 3.26
CA ALA A 196 -14.02 -2.53 4.10
C ALA A 196 -12.52 -2.80 4.19
N VAL A 197 -11.98 -2.96 5.38
CA VAL A 197 -10.54 -3.12 5.60
C VAL A 197 -10.22 -4.28 6.52
N ILE A 198 -9.07 -4.90 6.30
CA ILE A 198 -8.50 -5.96 7.13
C ILE A 198 -7.12 -5.52 7.62
N ASP A 199 -6.93 -5.51 8.93
CA ASP A 199 -5.67 -5.21 9.62
C ASP A 199 -4.92 -3.96 9.12
N PRO A 200 -5.59 -2.78 8.97
CA PRO A 200 -4.93 -1.58 8.54
C PRO A 200 -3.96 -1.06 9.62
N PRO A 201 -2.71 -0.68 9.29
CA PRO A 201 -1.73 -0.16 10.25
C PRO A 201 -2.02 1.31 10.62
N VAL A 202 -3.14 1.57 11.29
CA VAL A 202 -3.61 2.93 11.63
C VAL A 202 -2.74 3.64 12.67
N ASP A 203 -1.96 2.90 13.47
CA ASP A 203 -0.94 3.43 14.37
C ASP A 203 0.43 2.85 14.00
N PHE A 204 1.03 3.41 12.98
CA PHE A 204 2.33 2.98 12.48
C PHE A 204 3.44 3.06 13.52
N LYS A 205 3.33 4.02 14.45
CA LYS A 205 4.28 4.17 15.55
C LYS A 205 4.27 2.97 16.48
N THR A 206 3.10 2.55 16.90
CA THR A 206 2.93 1.38 17.76
C THR A 206 3.32 0.12 17.02
N LEU A 207 2.90 -0.06 15.76
CA LEU A 207 3.24 -1.21 14.94
C LEU A 207 4.75 -1.43 14.82
N VAL A 208 5.51 -0.41 14.40
CA VAL A 208 6.97 -0.52 14.23
C VAL A 208 7.66 -0.83 15.56
N ARG A 209 7.20 -0.21 16.64
CA ARG A 209 7.76 -0.44 17.98
C ARG A 209 7.51 -1.85 18.48
N GLU A 210 6.31 -2.39 18.25
CA GLU A 210 5.95 -3.77 18.61
C GLU A 210 6.71 -4.78 17.77
N GLU A 211 6.84 -4.54 16.46
CA GLU A 211 7.60 -5.39 15.57
C GLU A 211 9.10 -5.44 15.96
N MET A 212 9.70 -4.30 16.27
CA MET A 212 11.08 -4.26 16.78
C MET A 212 11.23 -5.06 18.08
N ALA A 213 10.27 -4.95 19.01
CA ALA A 213 10.27 -5.70 20.24
C ALA A 213 10.13 -7.23 19.97
N TYR A 214 9.28 -7.62 19.04
CA TYR A 214 9.11 -9.00 18.60
C TYR A 214 10.40 -9.59 17.99
N GLN A 215 11.10 -8.79 17.18
CA GLN A 215 12.39 -9.15 16.60
C GLN A 215 13.55 -9.14 17.63
N GLY A 216 13.30 -8.79 18.88
CA GLY A 216 14.33 -8.67 19.92
C GLY A 216 15.27 -7.48 19.75
N LEU A 217 14.88 -6.49 18.94
CA LEU A 217 15.64 -5.27 18.71
C LEU A 217 15.41 -4.27 19.86
N PRO A 218 16.44 -3.49 20.26
CA PRO A 218 16.27 -2.45 21.26
C PRO A 218 15.28 -1.39 20.80
N THR A 219 14.18 -1.23 21.53
CA THR A 219 13.09 -0.31 21.13
C THR A 219 13.51 1.16 21.07
N PHE A 220 14.63 1.56 21.71
CA PHE A 220 15.16 2.93 21.58
C PHE A 220 15.74 3.25 20.19
N LEU A 221 16.07 2.23 19.38
CA LEU A 221 16.52 2.41 17.99
C LEU A 221 15.39 2.85 17.04
N TRP A 222 14.16 2.71 17.48
CA TRP A 222 13.00 3.19 16.72
C TRP A 222 12.94 4.74 16.62
N GLU A 223 13.39 5.45 17.67
CA GLU A 223 13.31 6.92 17.69
C GLU A 223 14.08 7.59 16.53
N PRO A 224 15.30 7.16 16.15
CA PRO A 224 15.96 7.67 14.95
C PRO A 224 15.19 7.40 13.66
N ILE A 225 14.56 6.23 13.53
CA ILE A 225 13.77 5.85 12.35
C ILE A 225 12.55 6.77 12.24
N TYR A 226 11.82 6.95 13.34
CA TYR A 226 10.65 7.80 13.39
C TYR A 226 10.96 9.26 13.09
N HIS A 227 12.01 9.81 13.68
CA HIS A 227 12.41 11.19 13.42
C HIS A 227 12.88 11.40 11.98
N TYR A 228 13.58 10.42 11.41
CA TYR A 228 13.98 10.49 10.02
C TYR A 228 12.75 10.39 9.10
N ALA A 229 11.89 9.42 9.31
CA ALA A 229 10.62 9.30 8.58
C ALA A 229 9.79 10.59 8.68
N GLY A 230 9.70 11.19 9.87
CA GLY A 230 9.06 12.49 10.08
C GLY A 230 9.71 13.63 9.29
N THR A 231 11.04 13.66 9.13
CA THR A 231 11.70 14.72 8.34
C THR A 231 11.51 14.52 6.83
N VAL A 232 11.50 13.30 6.34
CA VAL A 232 11.22 12.96 4.93
C VAL A 232 9.74 13.21 4.63
N SER A 233 8.86 12.75 5.52
CA SER A 233 7.41 12.91 5.37
C SER A 233 6.92 14.34 5.55
N TYR A 234 7.56 15.19 6.39
CA TYR A 234 7.19 16.61 6.53
C TYR A 234 7.47 17.43 5.27
N THR A 235 8.32 16.97 4.39
CA THR A 235 8.44 17.55 3.06
C THR A 235 7.27 17.15 2.14
N HIS A 236 6.50 16.11 2.51
CA HIS A 236 5.38 15.54 1.75
C HIS A 236 4.12 15.21 2.59
N LEU A 237 4.16 15.28 3.93
CA LEU A 237 3.08 14.86 4.84
C LEU A 237 2.44 16.05 5.59
N THR A 238 1.32 16.50 5.11
CA THR A 238 0.24 16.86 6.02
C THR A 238 -0.63 15.60 6.19
N LEU A 239 -0.40 14.80 7.24
CA LEU A 239 -1.34 13.76 7.61
C LEU A 239 -2.71 14.40 7.84
N PRO A 240 -3.76 14.00 7.11
CA PRO A 240 -5.10 14.40 7.47
C PRO A 240 -5.36 13.84 8.87
N THR A 241 -5.68 14.70 9.81
CA THR A 241 -6.24 14.28 11.09
C THR A 241 -7.54 13.54 10.78
N ILE A 242 -7.56 12.22 10.98
CA ILE A 242 -8.81 11.44 10.91
C ILE A 242 -9.74 12.08 11.94
N PRO A 243 -10.91 12.63 11.56
CA PRO A 243 -11.84 13.14 12.52
C PRO A 243 -12.25 11.99 13.44
N THR A 244 -12.00 12.13 14.73
CA THR A 244 -12.58 11.22 15.72
C THR A 244 -14.10 11.39 15.67
N VAL A 245 -14.78 10.35 15.20
CA VAL A 245 -16.24 10.22 15.26
C VAL A 245 -16.67 9.91 16.67
#